data_2882deb9447370a8d11539adc4752c8a
#
_entry.id   2882deb9447370a8d11539adc4752c8a
#
_cell.length_a   1.000
_cell.length_b   1.000
_cell.length_c   1.000
_cell.angle_alpha   90.00
_cell.angle_beta   90.00
_cell.angle_gamma   90.00
#
_symmetry.space_group_name_H-M   'P 1'
#
loop_
_entity.id
_entity.type
_entity.pdbx_description
1 polymer ?
#
loop_
_entity_poly.entity_id
_entity_poly.type
_entity_poly.pdbx_seq_one_letter_code
_entity_poly.pdbx_strand_id
1 'polypeptide(L)'
;SKVVGLLTSLAGIAGVTASACIYLVRPRPAWNSKHTLGEFYLTGALLGPLLAANMGLGARRWLTMTIVAAAGVQLLNLALKFLWLVSSDTFELKATARLLSMKLRSLMMVRSALLVLGGIVLPLYSASPMAMVAALGLAFSGEITGRYLFFVSVVPKNMAASYLTAGKSAA
;
A
#
# COMPACT_ATOMS: atom_id res chain seq x y z
N SER A 1 -14.99 27.49 -1.68
CA SER A 1 -16.31 27.24 -1.04
C SER A 1 -16.31 25.85 -0.42
N LYS A 2 -16.97 25.65 0.73
CA LYS A 2 -17.04 24.35 1.44
C LYS A 2 -17.63 23.24 0.54
N VAL A 3 -18.57 23.60 -0.33
CA VAL A 3 -19.21 22.68 -1.29
C VAL A 3 -18.20 22.13 -2.30
N VAL A 4 -17.34 22.99 -2.86
CA VAL A 4 -16.30 22.57 -3.80
C VAL A 4 -15.32 21.61 -3.11
N GLY A 5 -14.89 21.92 -1.88
CA GLY A 5 -14.03 21.03 -1.11
C GLY A 5 -14.64 19.65 -0.86
N LEU A 6 -15.94 19.59 -0.51
CA LEU A 6 -16.67 18.34 -0.32
C LEU A 6 -16.73 17.52 -1.62
N LEU A 7 -17.11 18.15 -2.73
CA LEU A 7 -17.20 17.49 -4.04
C LEU A 7 -15.85 16.94 -4.48
N THR A 8 -14.76 17.72 -4.30
CA THR A 8 -13.40 17.28 -4.63
C THR A 8 -12.98 16.09 -3.76
N SER A 9 -13.31 16.09 -2.48
CA SER A 9 -13.01 14.96 -1.58
C SER A 9 -13.77 13.71 -1.97
N LEU A 10 -15.05 13.80 -2.30
CA LEU A 10 -15.87 12.68 -2.78
C LEU A 10 -15.35 12.13 -4.10
N ALA A 11 -15.00 13.01 -5.05
CA ALA A 11 -14.41 12.60 -6.33
C ALA A 11 -13.05 11.91 -6.12
N GLY A 12 -12.21 12.40 -5.20
CA GLY A 12 -10.95 11.78 -4.83
C GLY A 12 -11.13 10.37 -4.26
N ILE A 13 -12.06 10.19 -3.32
CA ILE A 13 -12.40 8.87 -2.76
C ILE A 13 -12.90 7.92 -3.84
N ALA A 14 -13.82 8.38 -4.69
CA ALA A 14 -14.35 7.58 -5.80
C ALA A 14 -13.23 7.16 -6.78
N GLY A 15 -12.31 8.07 -7.12
CA GLY A 15 -11.16 7.78 -7.97
C GLY A 15 -10.20 6.75 -7.38
N VAL A 16 -9.87 6.86 -6.09
CA VAL A 16 -9.06 5.87 -5.36
C VAL A 16 -9.75 4.51 -5.34
N THR A 17 -11.07 4.49 -5.06
CA THR A 17 -11.87 3.26 -5.05
C THR A 17 -11.87 2.58 -6.42
N ALA A 18 -12.17 3.33 -7.47
CA ALA A 18 -12.16 2.82 -8.85
C ALA A 18 -10.78 2.25 -9.23
N SER A 19 -9.70 2.96 -8.90
CA SER A 19 -8.33 2.50 -9.14
C SER A 19 -8.00 1.21 -8.39
N ALA A 20 -8.44 1.06 -7.14
CA ALA A 20 -8.23 -0.16 -6.36
C ALA A 20 -9.03 -1.34 -6.91
N CYS A 21 -10.29 -1.10 -7.35
CA CYS A 21 -11.18 -2.14 -7.88
C CYS A 21 -10.65 -2.79 -9.16
N ILE A 22 -9.86 -2.08 -9.98
CA ILE A 22 -9.23 -2.62 -11.21
C ILE A 22 -8.33 -3.82 -10.88
N TYR A 23 -7.73 -3.84 -9.67
CA TYR A 23 -6.81 -4.91 -9.24
C TYR A 23 -7.51 -6.07 -8.51
N LEU A 24 -8.81 -5.96 -8.20
CA LEU A 24 -9.56 -7.03 -7.55
C LEU A 24 -9.97 -8.11 -8.58
N VAL A 25 -8.97 -8.81 -9.12
CA VAL A 25 -9.18 -9.79 -10.19
C VAL A 25 -8.89 -11.22 -9.71
N ARG A 26 -9.79 -12.17 -10.00
CA ARG A 26 -9.69 -13.58 -9.59
C ARG A 26 -8.40 -14.29 -10.05
N PRO A 27 -7.85 -14.02 -11.25
CA PRO A 27 -6.61 -14.66 -11.70
C PRO A 27 -5.37 -14.30 -10.89
N ARG A 28 -5.42 -13.25 -10.08
CA ARG A 28 -4.29 -12.78 -9.24
C ARG A 28 -4.70 -12.72 -7.77
N PRO A 29 -4.65 -13.85 -7.03
CA PRO A 29 -5.19 -13.95 -5.67
C PRO A 29 -4.59 -12.95 -4.70
N ALA A 30 -3.28 -12.66 -4.80
CA ALA A 30 -2.61 -11.71 -3.93
C ALA A 30 -3.09 -10.25 -4.12
N TRP A 31 -3.67 -9.91 -5.28
CA TRP A 31 -4.32 -8.62 -5.51
C TRP A 31 -5.78 -8.61 -5.05
N ASN A 32 -6.46 -9.73 -5.19
CA ASN A 32 -7.88 -9.87 -4.85
C ASN A 32 -8.08 -10.01 -3.34
N SER A 33 -7.72 -8.99 -2.59
CA SER A 33 -7.77 -9.00 -1.13
C SER A 33 -8.19 -7.64 -0.56
N LYS A 34 -8.72 -7.64 0.67
CA LYS A 34 -9.03 -6.42 1.43
C LYS A 34 -7.78 -5.55 1.66
N HIS A 35 -6.62 -6.19 1.76
CA HIS A 35 -5.33 -5.49 1.91
C HIS A 35 -5.00 -4.59 0.74
N THR A 36 -5.40 -4.96 -0.48
CA THR A 36 -5.23 -4.12 -1.68
C THR A 36 -6.03 -2.82 -1.56
N LEU A 37 -7.31 -2.89 -1.20
CA LEU A 37 -8.11 -1.70 -0.92
C LEU A 37 -7.46 -0.84 0.17
N GLY A 38 -7.04 -1.47 1.27
CA GLY A 38 -6.36 -0.80 2.37
C GLY A 38 -5.10 -0.05 1.91
N GLU A 39 -4.24 -0.67 1.10
CA GLU A 39 -3.03 -0.03 0.58
C GLU A 39 -3.33 1.23 -0.24
N PHE A 40 -4.38 1.22 -1.07
CA PHE A 40 -4.75 2.39 -1.87
C PHE A 40 -5.25 3.55 -1.00
N TYR A 41 -6.14 3.27 -0.06
CA TYR A 41 -6.66 4.30 0.85
C TYR A 41 -5.57 4.85 1.79
N LEU A 42 -4.73 3.98 2.34
CA LEU A 42 -3.66 4.37 3.25
C LEU A 42 -2.58 5.20 2.57
N THR A 43 -2.29 4.95 1.28
CA THR A 43 -1.42 5.84 0.49
C THR A 43 -1.98 7.27 0.46
N GLY A 44 -3.28 7.44 0.18
CA GLY A 44 -3.94 8.75 0.19
C GLY A 44 -3.97 9.38 1.59
N ALA A 45 -4.27 8.57 2.61
CA ALA A 45 -4.32 9.00 4.01
C ALA A 45 -2.94 9.41 4.57
N LEU A 46 -1.84 8.89 4.02
CA LEU A 46 -0.48 9.26 4.38
C LEU A 46 0.00 10.49 3.61
N LEU A 47 -0.09 10.45 2.28
CA LEU A 47 0.48 11.50 1.42
C LEU A 47 -0.36 12.79 1.43
N GLY A 48 -1.69 12.70 1.58
CA GLY A 48 -2.56 13.86 1.63
C GLY A 48 -2.23 14.82 2.78
N PRO A 49 -2.23 14.36 4.05
CA PRO A 49 -1.85 15.20 5.18
C PRO A 49 -0.37 15.66 5.14
N LEU A 50 0.55 14.85 4.62
CA LEU A 50 1.94 15.27 4.40
C LEU A 50 2.03 16.43 3.42
N LEU A 51 1.29 16.36 2.32
CA LEU A 51 1.23 17.45 1.34
C LEU A 51 0.59 18.70 1.96
N ALA A 52 -0.54 18.54 2.66
CA ALA A 52 -1.23 19.66 3.34
C ALA A 52 -0.31 20.35 4.37
N ALA A 53 0.48 19.59 5.13
CA ALA A 53 1.44 20.12 6.09
C ALA A 53 2.55 20.93 5.41
N ASN A 54 3.03 20.48 4.25
CA ASN A 54 4.04 21.20 3.46
C ASN A 54 3.49 22.50 2.83
N MET A 55 2.19 22.54 2.54
CA MET A 55 1.51 23.73 2.02
C MET A 55 1.07 24.71 3.14
N GLY A 56 1.34 24.38 4.40
CA GLY A 56 0.91 25.19 5.55
C GLY A 56 -0.60 25.15 5.80
N LEU A 57 -1.30 24.14 5.27
CA LEU A 57 -2.74 24.00 5.43
C LEU A 57 -3.08 23.24 6.72
N GLY A 58 -4.00 23.80 7.50
CA GLY A 58 -4.51 23.16 8.71
C GLY A 58 -3.60 23.23 9.94
N ALA A 59 -4.12 22.72 11.08
CA ALA A 59 -3.39 22.70 12.33
C ALA A 59 -2.35 21.57 12.33
N ARG A 60 -1.09 21.93 12.45
CA ARG A 60 0.06 21.02 12.40
C ARG A 60 -0.11 19.77 13.28
N ARG A 61 -0.59 19.93 14.51
CA ARG A 61 -0.77 18.83 15.47
C ARG A 61 -1.68 17.73 14.91
N TRP A 62 -2.81 18.12 14.33
CA TRP A 62 -3.76 17.15 13.75
C TRP A 62 -3.20 16.49 12.51
N LEU A 63 -2.51 17.25 11.65
CA LEU A 63 -1.84 16.69 10.47
C LEU A 63 -0.77 15.68 10.88
N THR A 64 0.09 16.00 11.85
CA THR A 64 1.10 15.06 12.35
C THR A 64 0.46 13.79 12.92
N MET A 65 -0.61 13.90 13.72
CA MET A 65 -1.31 12.74 14.25
C MET A 65 -1.89 11.85 13.13
N THR A 66 -2.50 12.45 12.12
CA THR A 66 -3.07 11.69 10.97
C THR A 66 -1.97 11.02 10.14
N ILE A 67 -0.84 11.70 9.89
CA ILE A 67 0.32 11.13 9.19
C ILE A 67 0.86 9.91 9.93
N VAL A 68 1.11 10.05 11.24
CA VAL A 68 1.66 8.97 12.07
C VAL A 68 0.69 7.80 12.17
N ALA A 69 -0.60 8.09 12.38
CA ALA A 69 -1.63 7.05 12.42
C ALA A 69 -1.73 6.31 11.08
N ALA A 70 -1.76 7.03 9.96
CA ALA A 70 -1.81 6.43 8.63
C ALA A 70 -0.58 5.56 8.35
N ALA A 71 0.63 6.03 8.67
CA ALA A 71 1.86 5.26 8.54
C ALA A 71 1.86 4.00 9.40
N GLY A 72 1.42 4.11 10.66
CA GLY A 72 1.31 2.98 11.58
C GLY A 72 0.31 1.92 11.08
N VAL A 73 -0.89 2.35 10.65
CA VAL A 73 -1.90 1.45 10.08
C VAL A 73 -1.40 0.81 8.78
N GLN A 74 -0.63 1.54 7.97
CA GLN A 74 -0.06 1.01 6.73
C GLN A 74 1.00 -0.07 6.99
N LEU A 75 1.89 0.14 7.97
CA LEU A 75 2.85 -0.87 8.41
C LEU A 75 2.15 -2.10 8.98
N LEU A 76 1.09 -1.91 9.77
CA LEU A 76 0.26 -2.99 10.27
C LEU A 76 -0.41 -3.76 9.13
N ASN A 77 -1.02 -3.06 8.16
CA ASN A 77 -1.62 -3.69 6.98
C ASN A 77 -0.59 -4.51 6.18
N LEU A 78 0.64 -4.00 6.04
CA LEU A 78 1.74 -4.71 5.38
C LEU A 78 2.09 -6.00 6.12
N ALA A 79 2.20 -5.94 7.45
CA ALA A 79 2.47 -7.10 8.30
C ALA A 79 1.34 -8.13 8.23
N LEU A 80 0.08 -7.70 8.37
CA LEU A 80 -1.09 -8.57 8.28
C LEU A 80 -1.22 -9.22 6.90
N LYS A 81 -0.97 -8.47 5.82
CA LYS A 81 -0.94 -9.01 4.46
C LYS A 81 0.13 -10.09 4.31
N PHE A 82 1.34 -9.85 4.82
CA PHE A 82 2.41 -10.83 4.78
C PHE A 82 2.05 -12.10 5.56
N LEU A 83 1.50 -11.96 6.78
CA LEU A 83 1.03 -13.09 7.58
C LEU A 83 -0.06 -13.88 6.85
N TRP A 84 -1.03 -13.19 6.26
CA TRP A 84 -2.08 -13.81 5.45
C TRP A 84 -1.52 -14.60 4.26
N LEU A 85 -0.52 -14.05 3.55
CA LEU A 85 0.14 -14.72 2.43
C LEU A 85 0.86 -16.00 2.88
N VAL A 86 1.54 -15.96 4.03
CA VAL A 86 2.28 -17.11 4.58
C VAL A 86 1.32 -18.20 5.09
N SER A 87 0.23 -17.81 5.74
CA SER A 87 -0.76 -18.73 6.34
C SER A 87 -1.74 -19.32 5.31
N SER A 88 -1.75 -18.83 4.09
CA SER A 88 -2.67 -19.30 3.06
C SER A 88 -2.25 -20.67 2.52
N ASP A 89 -3.22 -21.52 2.16
CA ASP A 89 -2.96 -22.86 1.60
C ASP A 89 -2.78 -22.88 0.09
N THR A 90 -3.08 -21.78 -0.60
CA THR A 90 -2.95 -21.70 -2.06
C THR A 90 -1.49 -21.52 -2.48
N PHE A 91 -1.09 -22.26 -3.50
CA PHE A 91 0.29 -22.22 -4.03
C PHE A 91 0.73 -20.81 -4.42
N GLU A 92 -0.13 -20.05 -5.10
CA GLU A 92 0.18 -18.72 -5.62
C GLU A 92 0.46 -17.71 -4.49
N LEU A 93 -0.30 -17.79 -3.39
CA LEU A 93 -0.09 -16.93 -2.23
C LEU A 93 1.19 -17.29 -1.48
N LYS A 94 1.46 -18.58 -1.27
CA LYS A 94 2.75 -19.05 -0.70
C LYS A 94 3.93 -18.67 -1.58
N ALA A 95 3.81 -18.80 -2.89
CA ALA A 95 4.86 -18.40 -3.82
C ALA A 95 5.11 -16.88 -3.78
N THR A 96 4.03 -16.07 -3.70
CA THR A 96 4.14 -14.62 -3.49
C THR A 96 4.86 -14.29 -2.18
N ALA A 97 4.51 -14.98 -1.08
CA ALA A 97 5.18 -14.82 0.21
C ALA A 97 6.68 -15.15 0.14
N ARG A 98 7.04 -16.24 -0.53
CA ARG A 98 8.45 -16.62 -0.75
C ARG A 98 9.22 -15.59 -1.56
N LEU A 99 8.63 -15.04 -2.63
CA LEU A 99 9.26 -13.97 -3.41
C LEU A 99 9.54 -12.74 -2.52
N LEU A 100 8.58 -12.33 -1.72
CA LEU A 100 8.72 -11.19 -0.80
C LEU A 100 9.77 -11.44 0.29
N SER A 101 9.81 -12.66 0.87
CA SER A 101 10.72 -12.98 1.97
C SER A 101 12.16 -13.31 1.53
N MET A 102 12.36 -13.76 0.28
CA MET A 102 13.67 -14.16 -0.20
C MET A 102 14.26 -13.15 -1.19
N LYS A 103 13.67 -13.01 -2.38
CA LYS A 103 14.23 -12.17 -3.46
C LYS A 103 13.99 -10.69 -3.28
N LEU A 104 12.82 -10.32 -2.74
CA LEU A 104 12.39 -8.92 -2.60
C LEU A 104 12.49 -8.42 -1.15
N ARG A 105 13.14 -9.18 -0.26
CA ARG A 105 13.28 -8.85 1.17
C ARG A 105 13.90 -7.47 1.39
N SER A 106 14.97 -7.16 0.67
CA SER A 106 15.66 -5.87 0.78
C SER A 106 14.74 -4.70 0.42
N LEU A 107 13.95 -4.83 -0.65
CA LEU A 107 12.99 -3.80 -1.05
C LEU A 107 11.83 -3.67 -0.05
N MET A 108 11.37 -4.77 0.57
CA MET A 108 10.40 -4.69 1.66
C MET A 108 10.97 -3.96 2.88
N MET A 109 12.23 -4.22 3.24
CA MET A 109 12.90 -3.51 4.33
C MET A 109 13.07 -2.03 4.01
N VAL A 110 13.51 -1.69 2.79
CA VAL A 110 13.64 -0.29 2.32
C VAL A 110 12.29 0.41 2.37
N ARG A 111 11.21 -0.19 1.86
CA ARG A 111 9.84 0.36 1.95
C ARG A 111 9.46 0.66 3.40
N SER A 112 9.64 -0.32 4.29
CA SER A 112 9.28 -0.17 5.70
C SER A 112 10.09 0.93 6.38
N ALA A 113 11.40 1.00 6.12
CA ALA A 113 12.27 2.06 6.64
C ALA A 113 11.86 3.44 6.14
N LEU A 114 11.55 3.59 4.84
CA LEU A 114 11.08 4.84 4.25
C LEU A 114 9.75 5.30 4.84
N LEU A 115 8.81 4.38 5.09
CA LEU A 115 7.54 4.69 5.75
C LEU A 115 7.73 5.08 7.23
N VAL A 116 8.61 4.40 7.95
CA VAL A 116 8.94 4.75 9.35
C VAL A 116 9.60 6.12 9.41
N LEU A 117 10.62 6.37 8.59
CA LEU A 117 11.34 7.65 8.60
C LEU A 117 10.45 8.80 8.12
N GLY A 118 9.78 8.64 6.98
CA GLY A 118 8.96 9.68 6.36
C GLY A 118 7.59 9.87 7.01
N GLY A 119 6.97 8.78 7.49
CA GLY A 119 5.62 8.83 8.06
C GLY A 119 5.56 8.94 9.58
N ILE A 120 6.64 8.58 10.31
CA ILE A 120 6.62 8.57 11.77
C ILE A 120 7.73 9.45 12.33
N VAL A 121 9.00 9.15 12.05
CA VAL A 121 10.14 9.78 12.73
C VAL A 121 10.21 11.28 12.42
N LEU A 122 10.32 11.67 11.16
CA LEU A 122 10.44 13.08 10.79
C LEU A 122 9.22 13.92 11.21
N PRO A 123 7.97 13.49 11.01
CA PRO A 123 6.81 14.26 11.46
C PRO A 123 6.72 14.43 12.98
N LEU A 124 7.20 13.46 13.77
CA LEU A 124 7.16 13.53 15.24
C LEU A 124 8.29 14.37 15.83
N TYR A 125 9.52 14.17 15.35
CA TYR A 125 10.71 14.71 16.00
C TYR A 125 11.21 16.01 15.39
N SER A 126 10.77 16.39 14.20
CA SER A 126 11.24 17.62 13.57
C SER A 126 10.09 18.55 13.21
N ALA A 127 10.21 19.79 13.71
CA ALA A 127 9.26 20.87 13.42
C ALA A 127 9.67 21.70 12.20
N SER A 128 10.84 21.46 11.59
CA SER A 128 11.35 22.30 10.51
C SER A 128 10.61 22.05 9.20
N PRO A 129 10.42 23.09 8.37
CA PRO A 129 9.81 22.91 7.04
C PRO A 129 10.62 21.97 6.16
N MET A 130 11.95 22.01 6.23
CA MET A 130 12.84 21.13 5.47
C MET A 130 12.62 19.65 5.84
N ALA A 131 12.43 19.33 7.12
CA ALA A 131 12.14 17.97 7.55
C ALA A 131 10.78 17.48 7.03
N MET A 132 9.79 18.35 6.93
CA MET A 132 8.48 17.97 6.35
C MET A 132 8.56 17.71 4.84
N VAL A 133 9.39 18.46 4.12
CA VAL A 133 9.68 18.19 2.69
C VAL A 133 10.40 16.84 2.56
N ALA A 134 11.40 16.59 3.39
CA ALA A 134 12.11 15.30 3.42
C ALA A 134 11.16 14.15 3.79
N ALA A 135 10.27 14.34 4.77
CA ALA A 135 9.26 13.35 5.16
C ALA A 135 8.35 12.98 3.97
N LEU A 136 7.87 13.99 3.22
CA LEU A 136 7.07 13.78 2.02
C LEU A 136 7.85 12.99 0.96
N GLY A 137 9.10 13.37 0.69
CA GLY A 137 9.96 12.69 -0.29
C GLY A 137 10.23 11.23 0.08
N LEU A 138 10.53 10.94 1.36
CA LEU A 138 10.75 9.59 1.85
C LEU A 138 9.47 8.75 1.82
N ALA A 139 8.35 9.28 2.31
CA ALA A 139 7.06 8.58 2.26
C ALA A 139 6.63 8.28 0.82
N PHE A 140 6.77 9.25 -0.09
CA PHE A 140 6.47 9.07 -1.51
C PHE A 140 7.34 7.98 -2.16
N SER A 141 8.65 7.97 -1.87
CA SER A 141 9.57 6.92 -2.33
C SER A 141 9.19 5.55 -1.78
N GLY A 142 8.75 5.49 -0.51
CA GLY A 142 8.23 4.28 0.12
C GLY A 142 6.98 3.75 -0.58
N GLU A 143 6.06 4.66 -0.98
CA GLU A 143 4.87 4.30 -1.74
C GLU A 143 5.18 3.80 -3.15
N ILE A 144 6.11 4.43 -3.87
CA ILE A 144 6.57 3.94 -5.18
C ILE A 144 7.18 2.54 -5.04
N THR A 145 8.04 2.33 -4.04
CA THR A 145 8.62 1.01 -3.76
C THR A 145 7.52 -0.02 -3.45
N GLY A 146 6.48 0.40 -2.72
CA GLY A 146 5.31 -0.42 -2.45
C GLY A 146 4.53 -0.81 -3.71
N ARG A 147 4.33 0.11 -4.63
CA ARG A 147 3.69 -0.16 -5.93
C ARG A 147 4.54 -1.11 -6.78
N TYR A 148 5.85 -0.91 -6.82
CA TYR A 148 6.75 -1.84 -7.49
C TYR A 148 6.62 -3.26 -6.92
N LEU A 149 6.70 -3.41 -5.59
CA LEU A 149 6.52 -4.71 -4.91
C LEU A 149 5.17 -5.34 -5.22
N PHE A 150 4.10 -4.53 -5.25
CA PHE A 150 2.75 -4.97 -5.58
C PHE A 150 2.66 -5.62 -6.97
N PHE A 151 3.35 -5.07 -7.96
CA PHE A 151 3.32 -5.62 -9.33
C PHE A 151 4.26 -6.81 -9.52
N VAL A 152 5.47 -6.76 -8.94
CA VAL A 152 6.53 -7.75 -9.20
C VAL A 152 6.35 -9.03 -8.37
N SER A 153 5.71 -8.95 -7.20
CA SER A 153 5.59 -10.09 -6.30
C SER A 153 4.43 -11.04 -6.61
N VAL A 154 3.47 -10.63 -7.43
CA VAL A 154 2.25 -11.41 -7.64
C VAL A 154 2.48 -12.61 -8.55
N VAL A 155 2.06 -13.79 -8.11
CA VAL A 155 2.03 -15.02 -8.91
C VAL A 155 0.60 -15.23 -9.41
N PRO A 156 0.36 -15.23 -10.74
CA PRO A 156 -0.96 -15.47 -11.30
C PRO A 156 -1.35 -16.95 -11.21
N LYS A 157 -2.64 -17.23 -11.14
CA LYS A 157 -3.16 -18.59 -11.30
C LYS A 157 -2.87 -19.09 -12.72
N ASN A 158 -2.30 -20.28 -12.83
CA ASN A 158 -2.13 -20.92 -14.12
C ASN A 158 -3.47 -21.51 -14.54
N MET A 159 -4.25 -20.76 -15.32
CA MET A 159 -5.57 -21.23 -15.81
C MET A 159 -5.44 -22.39 -16.79
N ALA A 160 -4.31 -22.57 -17.46
CA ALA A 160 -4.09 -23.68 -18.38
C ALA A 160 -3.92 -25.04 -17.64
N ALA A 161 -3.41 -25.02 -16.40
CA ALA A 161 -3.22 -26.24 -15.62
C ALA A 161 -4.54 -26.97 -15.32
N SER A 162 -5.63 -26.25 -15.11
CA SER A 162 -6.96 -26.85 -14.88
C SER A 162 -7.51 -27.58 -16.11
N TYR A 163 -7.22 -27.10 -17.31
CA TYR A 163 -7.61 -27.78 -18.56
C TYR A 163 -6.73 -29.01 -18.86
N LEU A 164 -5.44 -28.96 -18.53
CA LEU A 164 -4.52 -30.05 -18.72
C LEU A 164 -4.79 -31.23 -17.75
N THR A 165 -5.22 -30.93 -16.52
CA THR A 165 -5.61 -31.96 -15.54
C THR A 165 -6.97 -32.57 -15.87
N ALA A 166 -7.95 -31.80 -16.36
CA ALA A 166 -9.24 -32.31 -16.79
C ALA A 166 -9.14 -33.28 -17.98
N GLY A 167 -8.22 -33.01 -18.93
CA GLY A 167 -7.96 -33.90 -20.06
C GLY A 167 -7.29 -35.23 -19.68
N LYS A 168 -6.53 -35.29 -18.55
CA LYS A 168 -5.92 -36.54 -18.05
C LYS A 168 -6.87 -37.43 -17.26
N SER A 169 -7.95 -36.90 -16.72
CA SER A 169 -8.97 -37.68 -16.00
C SER A 169 -10.06 -38.22 -16.93
N ALA A 170 -10.07 -37.83 -18.22
CA ALA A 170 -11.03 -38.29 -19.23
C ALA A 170 -10.42 -39.31 -20.23
N ALA A 171 -9.15 -39.67 -20.07
CA ALA A 171 -8.43 -40.70 -20.83
C ALA A 171 -8.06 -41.89 -19.92
#